data_03df1fe3dd72da145f23c69e88be6757
#
_entry.id   03df1fe3dd72da145f23c69e88be6757
#
_cell.length_a   1.000
_cell.length_b   1.000
_cell.length_c   1.000
_cell.angle_alpha   90.00
_cell.angle_beta   90.00
_cell.angle_gamma   90.00
#
_symmetry.space_group_name_H-M   'P 1'
#
loop_
_entity.id
_entity.type
_entity.pdbx_description
1 polymer ?
#
loop_
_entity_poly.entity_id
_entity_poly.type
_entity_poly.pdbx_seq_one_letter_code
_entity_poly.pdbx_strand_id
1 'polypeptide(L)'
;MKNMASLALLMATTLLFGCPDEEDFKFGHGSPRPECMFSIDRDRPAYYDEPVVLAADWSAPVMLAPPLTDECPNDAVEISRDGRTIYFYWSPTVGGSNEELLHAHTGTYRAERIGSDPGLFGDPTYFELQKGIENNSVDGRTSFTPTEDFVYFHSTRAENLGYQADPPLNDYLDIYVAAVVDGEPGVATNLGEPVNSVYLDGEHALHPDGERLFLASDRPGGLGGVDIWLSTRDGEEWSDPVNLGAPINSEHSEAQPGFAADDPDTMYFVSNRDGPSSIYRSTFDGQRWSEPEMVVTGYVGEPSLVADGSLMYFVHVLVDDQDVFGSYIYYVERQD
;
A
#
# COMPACT_ATOMS: atom_id res chain seq x y z
N MET A 1 -25.29 7.43 9.62
CA MET A 1 -24.60 6.68 8.57
C MET A 1 -23.78 7.72 7.84
N LYS A 2 -22.53 7.92 8.25
CA LYS A 2 -21.59 8.80 7.59
C LYS A 2 -20.89 7.95 6.52
N ASN A 3 -20.85 8.48 5.31
CA ASN A 3 -20.17 7.88 4.17
C ASN A 3 -18.73 7.56 4.55
N MET A 4 -18.40 6.27 4.61
CA MET A 4 -17.01 5.81 4.61
C MET A 4 -16.52 5.85 3.16
N ALA A 5 -16.30 7.06 2.67
CA ALA A 5 -15.58 7.28 1.42
C ALA A 5 -14.12 7.51 1.79
N SER A 6 -13.33 6.49 1.81
CA SER A 6 -11.92 6.50 1.46
C SER A 6 -11.31 5.15 1.79
N LEU A 7 -11.15 4.31 0.80
CA LEU A 7 -10.32 3.12 0.87
C LEU A 7 -8.83 3.50 0.84
N ALA A 8 -8.53 4.72 0.47
CA ALA A 8 -7.17 5.19 0.25
C ALA A 8 -6.48 5.74 1.49
N LEU A 9 -7.18 5.85 2.62
CA LEU A 9 -6.56 6.32 3.85
C LEU A 9 -7.38 5.81 5.03
N LEU A 10 -7.05 4.63 5.51
CA LEU A 10 -7.52 4.18 6.81
C LEU A 10 -6.74 4.88 7.93
N MET A 11 -6.55 6.18 7.78
CA MET A 11 -5.99 7.06 8.80
C MET A 11 -7.00 8.16 9.09
N ALA A 12 -7.90 7.96 10.00
CA ALA A 12 -8.68 9.04 10.54
C ALA A 12 -9.19 8.79 11.96
N THR A 13 -8.87 9.72 12.73
CA THR A 13 -9.50 10.49 13.77
C THR A 13 -9.22 10.13 15.22
N THR A 14 -8.45 11.03 15.81
CA THR A 14 -8.59 11.74 17.08
C THR A 14 -8.33 11.01 18.38
N LEU A 15 -7.20 11.32 19.00
CA LEU A 15 -7.15 11.71 20.42
C LEU A 15 -5.86 12.52 20.68
N LEU A 16 -6.07 13.72 21.25
CA LEU A 16 -5.06 14.69 21.64
C LEU A 16 -4.22 14.20 22.82
N PHE A 17 -2.94 13.98 22.63
CA PHE A 17 -1.92 14.14 23.66
C PHE A 17 -0.65 14.68 23.01
N GLY A 18 -0.07 15.71 23.65
CA GLY A 18 1.03 16.50 23.11
C GLY A 18 2.29 15.73 22.79
N CYS A 19 2.88 16.06 21.65
CA CYS A 19 4.21 15.63 21.21
C CYS A 19 5.31 16.17 22.13
N PRO A 20 6.38 15.42 22.36
CA PRO A 20 7.63 15.96 22.92
C PRO A 20 8.37 16.77 21.86
N ASP A 21 9.14 17.77 22.34
CA ASP A 21 9.83 18.80 21.59
C ASP A 21 10.63 18.29 20.37
N GLU A 22 10.54 19.07 19.29
CA GLU A 22 11.28 18.94 18.04
C GLU A 22 12.79 18.86 18.27
N GLU A 23 13.36 17.66 18.24
CA GLU A 23 14.74 17.47 17.80
C GLU A 23 14.70 16.80 16.42
N ASP A 24 15.33 17.42 15.44
CA ASP A 24 15.49 16.94 14.05
C ASP A 24 16.12 15.54 14.00
N PHE A 25 15.33 14.49 14.16
CA PHE A 25 15.76 13.12 13.91
C PHE A 25 15.61 12.82 12.43
N LYS A 26 16.60 13.12 11.64
CA LYS A 26 16.74 12.55 10.30
C LYS A 26 17.34 11.16 10.42
N PHE A 27 16.54 10.12 10.24
CA PHE A 27 17.07 8.79 10.02
C PHE A 27 17.79 8.77 8.67
N GLY A 28 19.05 8.35 8.67
CA GLY A 28 19.78 8.07 7.44
C GLY A 28 19.44 6.67 6.93
N HIS A 29 19.79 6.41 5.68
CA HIS A 29 19.78 5.12 5.04
C HIS A 29 20.28 4.00 5.99
N GLY A 30 19.51 2.90 6.05
CA GLY A 30 19.86 1.73 6.86
C GLY A 30 19.72 1.90 8.38
N SER A 31 19.11 2.98 8.87
CA SER A 31 18.82 3.13 10.29
C SER A 31 17.82 2.07 10.75
N PRO A 32 18.01 1.52 11.98
CA PRO A 32 17.02 0.60 12.54
C PRO A 32 15.72 1.34 12.83
N ARG A 33 14.62 0.60 12.84
CA ARG A 33 13.32 1.12 13.21
C ARG A 33 13.31 1.57 14.68
N PRO A 34 12.71 2.74 15.01
CA PRO A 34 12.58 3.18 16.39
C PRO A 34 11.60 2.30 17.18
N GLU A 35 11.60 2.49 18.51
CA GLU A 35 10.61 1.85 19.39
C GLU A 35 9.21 2.44 19.14
N CYS A 36 8.20 1.61 19.34
CA CYS A 36 6.80 1.98 19.24
C CYS A 36 6.42 3.00 20.32
N MET A 37 5.74 4.06 19.93
CA MET A 37 5.24 5.07 20.88
C MET A 37 3.91 4.66 21.52
N PHE A 38 3.06 3.96 20.74
CA PHE A 38 1.75 3.48 21.18
C PHE A 38 1.52 2.07 20.66
N SER A 39 1.37 1.13 21.57
CA SER A 39 1.14 -0.27 21.25
C SER A 39 -0.30 -0.51 20.78
N ILE A 40 -0.44 -1.42 19.84
CA ILE A 40 -1.73 -1.98 19.46
C ILE A 40 -2.31 -2.72 20.70
N ASP A 41 -3.52 -2.35 21.13
CA ASP A 41 -4.25 -3.05 22.19
C ASP A 41 -4.81 -4.36 21.64
N ARG A 42 -4.07 -5.45 21.86
CA ARG A 42 -4.45 -6.81 21.41
C ARG A 42 -5.66 -7.39 22.15
N ASP A 43 -6.03 -6.82 23.27
CA ASP A 43 -7.22 -7.23 24.04
C ASP A 43 -8.48 -6.46 23.58
N ARG A 44 -8.35 -5.44 22.74
CA ARG A 44 -9.46 -4.67 22.17
C ARG A 44 -10.11 -5.49 21.03
N PRO A 45 -11.39 -5.88 21.16
CA PRO A 45 -12.05 -6.69 20.16
C PRO A 45 -12.24 -5.90 18.84
N ALA A 46 -11.86 -6.50 17.74
CA ALA A 46 -12.11 -5.98 16.39
C ALA A 46 -13.40 -6.59 15.80
N TYR A 47 -13.93 -6.00 14.71
CA TYR A 47 -15.00 -6.64 13.93
C TYR A 47 -14.55 -7.97 13.32
N TYR A 48 -13.27 -8.04 12.94
CA TYR A 48 -12.58 -9.24 12.52
C TYR A 48 -11.26 -9.32 13.28
N ASP A 49 -11.10 -10.32 14.14
CA ASP A 49 -9.85 -10.56 14.87
C ASP A 49 -8.78 -11.14 13.94
N GLU A 50 -9.22 -11.84 12.89
CA GLU A 50 -8.36 -12.42 11.85
C GLU A 50 -9.04 -12.29 10.48
N PRO A 51 -8.24 -12.17 9.38
CA PRO A 51 -8.79 -12.20 8.03
C PRO A 51 -9.37 -13.57 7.68
N VAL A 52 -10.36 -13.60 6.80
CA VAL A 52 -11.03 -14.83 6.36
C VAL A 52 -10.71 -15.11 4.90
N VAL A 53 -10.04 -16.22 4.61
CA VAL A 53 -9.78 -16.71 3.25
C VAL A 53 -10.99 -17.47 2.74
N LEU A 54 -11.48 -17.11 1.57
CA LEU A 54 -12.68 -17.69 0.94
C LEU A 54 -12.33 -18.54 -0.28
N ALA A 55 -11.27 -18.19 -1.02
CA ALA A 55 -10.83 -18.95 -2.18
C ALA A 55 -10.11 -20.23 -1.76
N ALA A 56 -10.57 -21.36 -2.29
CA ALA A 56 -10.12 -22.70 -1.84
C ALA A 56 -8.67 -23.05 -2.24
N ASP A 57 -8.10 -22.29 -3.18
CA ASP A 57 -6.72 -22.45 -3.64
C ASP A 57 -5.70 -21.66 -2.81
N TRP A 58 -6.11 -21.08 -1.68
CA TRP A 58 -5.24 -20.42 -0.72
C TRP A 58 -5.32 -21.05 0.66
N SER A 59 -4.21 -21.06 1.40
CA SER A 59 -4.15 -21.56 2.78
C SER A 59 -4.92 -20.68 3.75
N ALA A 60 -5.07 -21.12 4.98
CA ALA A 60 -5.43 -20.22 6.08
C ALA A 60 -4.37 -19.09 6.21
N PRO A 61 -4.78 -17.88 6.61
CA PRO A 61 -3.88 -16.75 6.75
C PRO A 61 -2.95 -16.95 7.95
N VAL A 62 -1.69 -16.53 7.80
CA VAL A 62 -0.68 -16.59 8.85
C VAL A 62 -0.10 -15.19 9.06
N MET A 63 -0.17 -14.69 10.29
CA MET A 63 0.43 -13.41 10.66
C MET A 63 1.95 -13.54 10.67
N LEU A 64 2.68 -12.52 10.17
CA LEU A 64 4.14 -12.52 10.23
C LEU A 64 4.64 -12.61 11.67
N ALA A 65 5.83 -13.16 11.83
CA ALA A 65 6.49 -13.22 13.13
C ALA A 65 7.20 -11.89 13.47
N PRO A 66 7.45 -11.62 14.76
CA PRO A 66 8.37 -10.54 15.13
C PRO A 66 9.73 -10.67 14.42
N PRO A 67 10.39 -9.57 14.05
CA PRO A 67 10.13 -8.18 14.47
C PRO A 67 9.13 -7.41 13.60
N LEU A 68 8.49 -8.02 12.61
CA LEU A 68 7.54 -7.34 11.72
C LEU A 68 6.12 -7.23 12.31
N THR A 69 5.79 -8.02 13.31
CA THR A 69 4.53 -7.94 14.06
C THR A 69 4.80 -7.57 15.51
N ASP A 70 5.53 -6.50 15.71
CA ASP A 70 5.61 -5.87 17.03
C ASP A 70 4.29 -5.13 17.35
N GLU A 71 4.35 -4.22 18.30
CA GLU A 71 3.17 -3.51 18.78
C GLU A 71 2.78 -2.31 17.90
N CYS A 72 3.54 -2.03 16.83
CA CYS A 72 3.30 -0.91 15.92
C CYS A 72 2.57 -1.33 14.66
N PRO A 73 1.75 -0.45 14.07
CA PRO A 73 1.10 -0.72 12.81
C PRO A 73 2.11 -0.78 11.65
N ASN A 74 1.87 -1.74 10.76
CA ASN A 74 2.57 -1.86 9.49
C ASN A 74 1.54 -1.84 8.36
N ASP A 75 1.85 -1.14 7.28
CA ASP A 75 0.95 -0.94 6.15
C ASP A 75 1.72 -0.94 4.82
N ALA A 76 1.04 -0.81 3.69
CA ALA A 76 1.62 -0.66 2.36
C ALA A 76 2.67 -1.73 2.03
N VAL A 77 2.33 -3.00 2.28
CA VAL A 77 3.24 -4.13 2.09
C VAL A 77 3.55 -4.39 0.62
N GLU A 78 4.84 -4.60 0.32
CA GLU A 78 5.33 -5.11 -0.96
C GLU A 78 6.39 -6.17 -0.74
N ILE A 79 6.28 -7.31 -1.44
CA ILE A 79 7.31 -8.35 -1.44
C ILE A 79 8.11 -8.31 -2.74
N SER A 80 9.44 -8.41 -2.66
CA SER A 80 10.28 -8.57 -3.84
C SER A 80 9.87 -9.80 -4.66
N ARG A 81 10.10 -9.78 -5.97
CA ARG A 81 9.71 -10.87 -6.87
C ARG A 81 10.28 -12.23 -6.46
N ASP A 82 11.49 -12.25 -5.91
CA ASP A 82 12.14 -13.46 -5.42
C ASP A 82 11.69 -13.87 -4.00
N GLY A 83 10.80 -13.11 -3.39
CA GLY A 83 10.24 -13.34 -2.07
C GLY A 83 11.24 -13.16 -0.92
N ARG A 84 12.36 -12.46 -1.14
CA ARG A 84 13.42 -12.34 -0.14
C ARG A 84 13.36 -11.07 0.67
N THR A 85 12.92 -9.98 0.06
CA THR A 85 12.85 -8.67 0.72
C THR A 85 11.41 -8.21 0.81
N ILE A 86 10.96 -7.90 2.00
CA ILE A 86 9.65 -7.28 2.23
C ILE A 86 9.86 -5.78 2.50
N TYR A 87 9.05 -4.95 1.85
CA TYR A 87 8.95 -3.51 2.07
C TYR A 87 7.62 -3.20 2.71
N PHE A 88 7.57 -2.26 3.63
CA PHE A 88 6.34 -1.88 4.30
C PHE A 88 6.45 -0.47 4.88
N TYR A 89 5.34 0.23 4.95
CA TYR A 89 5.24 1.47 5.68
C TYR A 89 5.07 1.18 7.18
N TRP A 90 5.80 1.87 8.00
CA TRP A 90 5.73 1.78 9.44
C TRP A 90 5.43 3.13 10.08
N SER A 91 4.57 3.13 11.09
CA SER A 91 4.28 4.30 11.92
C SER A 91 4.44 3.95 13.40
N PRO A 92 4.99 4.86 14.23
CA PRO A 92 5.11 4.63 15.67
C PRO A 92 3.76 4.73 16.40
N THR A 93 2.69 5.08 15.73
CA THR A 93 1.36 5.28 16.30
C THR A 93 0.29 4.68 15.39
N VAL A 94 -0.82 4.28 16.01
CA VAL A 94 -2.04 3.84 15.33
C VAL A 94 -2.98 5.03 15.25
N GLY A 95 -3.30 5.47 14.04
CA GLY A 95 -4.17 6.62 13.84
C GLY A 95 -3.50 7.93 14.27
N GLY A 96 -4.07 9.00 13.87
CA GLY A 96 -3.57 10.34 14.09
C GLY A 96 -4.03 11.22 12.96
N SER A 97 -4.04 12.53 13.17
CA SER A 97 -4.15 13.44 12.04
C SER A 97 -2.91 13.25 11.16
N ASN A 98 -3.03 13.47 9.88
CA ASN A 98 -1.86 13.47 9.00
C ASN A 98 -0.77 14.45 9.52
N GLU A 99 -1.14 15.53 10.19
CA GLU A 99 -0.21 16.45 10.85
C GLU A 99 0.61 15.72 11.92
N GLU A 100 -0.01 14.85 12.73
CA GLU A 100 0.70 14.03 13.73
C GLU A 100 1.58 12.98 13.05
N LEU A 101 1.12 12.39 11.94
CA LEU A 101 1.92 11.43 11.16
C LEU A 101 3.12 12.11 10.48
N LEU A 102 2.97 13.34 9.99
CA LEU A 102 4.06 14.12 9.40
C LEU A 102 5.10 14.55 10.44
N HIS A 103 4.72 14.67 11.71
CA HIS A 103 5.63 14.95 12.82
C HIS A 103 6.20 13.67 13.47
N ALA A 104 5.62 12.50 13.18
CA ALA A 104 6.13 11.23 13.67
C ALA A 104 7.23 10.70 12.74
N HIS A 105 8.12 9.87 13.30
CA HIS A 105 9.14 9.17 12.52
C HIS A 105 8.49 7.99 11.78
N THR A 106 7.80 8.29 10.70
CA THR A 106 7.17 7.30 9.83
C THR A 106 7.99 7.09 8.57
N GLY A 107 7.76 6.02 7.87
CA GLY A 107 8.37 5.82 6.57
C GLY A 107 8.39 4.36 6.11
N THR A 108 8.95 4.17 4.93
CA THR A 108 9.10 2.83 4.36
C THR A 108 10.35 2.15 4.93
N TYR A 109 10.16 0.93 5.37
CA TYR A 109 11.22 0.03 5.85
C TYR A 109 11.28 -1.21 4.99
N ARG A 110 12.41 -1.90 5.04
CA ARG A 110 12.59 -3.20 4.43
C ARG A 110 13.22 -4.18 5.40
N ALA A 111 12.93 -5.47 5.20
CA ALA A 111 13.53 -6.56 5.95
C ALA A 111 13.79 -7.76 5.03
N GLU A 112 14.89 -8.47 5.31
CA GLU A 112 15.27 -9.67 4.57
C GLU A 112 14.66 -10.92 5.20
N ARG A 113 14.15 -11.85 4.36
CA ARG A 113 13.63 -13.13 4.82
C ARG A 113 14.71 -14.03 5.38
N ILE A 114 14.44 -14.65 6.52
CA ILE A 114 15.36 -15.59 7.17
C ILE A 114 15.00 -17.02 6.79
N GLY A 115 15.87 -17.66 6.02
CA GLY A 115 15.67 -19.06 5.60
C GLY A 115 14.53 -19.26 4.63
N SER A 116 13.75 -20.32 4.79
CA SER A 116 12.65 -20.71 3.89
C SER A 116 11.26 -20.42 4.46
N ASP A 117 11.16 -19.98 5.70
CA ASP A 117 9.88 -19.65 6.33
C ASP A 117 9.35 -18.33 5.75
N PRO A 118 8.17 -18.31 5.08
CA PRO A 118 7.62 -17.10 4.50
C PRO A 118 7.18 -16.05 5.54
N GLY A 119 6.99 -16.46 6.79
CA GLY A 119 6.58 -15.55 7.87
C GLY A 119 7.75 -14.97 8.68
N LEU A 120 9.01 -15.34 8.40
CA LEU A 120 10.14 -14.95 9.21
C LEU A 120 11.12 -14.04 8.49
N PHE A 121 11.21 -12.79 8.96
CA PHE A 121 12.11 -11.75 8.47
C PHE A 121 13.06 -11.25 9.55
N GLY A 122 14.17 -10.65 9.12
CA GLY A 122 15.14 -10.02 10.00
C GLY A 122 14.71 -8.64 10.50
N ASP A 123 15.63 -7.97 11.20
CA ASP A 123 15.39 -6.62 11.72
C ASP A 123 15.18 -5.63 10.56
N PRO A 124 14.10 -4.83 10.60
CA PRO A 124 13.82 -3.85 9.56
C PRO A 124 14.84 -2.72 9.54
N THR A 125 15.17 -2.25 8.34
CA THR A 125 16.02 -1.09 8.11
C THR A 125 15.28 -0.06 7.24
N TYR A 126 15.53 1.23 7.49
CA TYR A 126 14.91 2.33 6.77
C TYR A 126 15.26 2.31 5.28
N PHE A 127 14.26 2.36 4.41
CA PHE A 127 14.37 2.48 2.97
C PHE A 127 14.00 3.92 2.59
N GLU A 128 15.00 4.79 2.39
CA GLU A 128 14.88 6.24 2.40
C GLU A 128 14.21 6.79 1.13
N LEU A 129 12.88 6.65 1.00
CA LEU A 129 12.11 7.26 -0.09
C LEU A 129 12.05 8.79 0.03
N GLN A 130 12.24 9.34 1.23
CA GLN A 130 12.20 10.79 1.52
C GLN A 130 13.51 11.52 1.21
N LYS A 131 14.41 10.91 0.48
CA LYS A 131 15.70 11.51 0.14
C LYS A 131 15.56 12.81 -0.63
N GLY A 132 16.18 13.88 -0.12
CA GLY A 132 16.22 15.17 -0.79
C GLY A 132 15.00 16.07 -0.59
N ILE A 133 14.03 15.68 0.26
CA ILE A 133 12.93 16.57 0.66
C ILE A 133 13.21 17.23 2.02
N GLU A 134 12.67 18.44 2.21
CA GLU A 134 12.85 19.21 3.46
C GLU A 134 11.77 18.88 4.50
N ASN A 135 10.56 18.52 4.04
CA ASN A 135 9.42 18.22 4.89
C ASN A 135 9.11 16.71 4.86
N ASN A 136 8.66 16.18 5.99
CA ASN A 136 8.20 14.80 6.05
C ASN A 136 6.99 14.59 5.14
N SER A 137 6.90 13.38 4.60
CA SER A 137 5.76 12.91 3.82
C SER A 137 5.36 11.51 4.26
N VAL A 138 4.15 11.13 3.97
CA VAL A 138 3.75 9.72 4.03
C VAL A 138 4.05 9.12 2.66
N ASP A 139 4.98 8.18 2.62
CA ASP A 139 5.42 7.49 1.41
C ASP A 139 5.14 6.00 1.55
N GLY A 140 4.33 5.45 0.69
CA GLY A 140 3.90 4.06 0.78
C GLY A 140 3.66 3.41 -0.58
N ARG A 141 3.18 2.17 -0.54
CA ARG A 141 2.85 1.39 -1.72
C ARG A 141 3.98 1.37 -2.74
N THR A 142 5.09 0.76 -2.39
CA THR A 142 6.22 0.59 -3.32
C THR A 142 5.87 -0.42 -4.41
N SER A 143 6.35 -0.19 -5.63
CA SER A 143 6.26 -1.12 -6.75
C SER A 143 7.51 -0.99 -7.61
N PHE A 144 8.16 -2.10 -7.94
CA PHE A 144 9.46 -2.09 -8.61
C PHE A 144 9.34 -2.43 -10.09
N THR A 145 10.25 -1.87 -10.90
CA THR A 145 10.46 -2.34 -12.28
C THR A 145 10.87 -3.82 -12.31
N PRO A 146 10.69 -4.53 -13.45
CA PRO A 146 11.14 -5.92 -13.58
C PRO A 146 12.61 -6.18 -13.24
N THR A 147 13.45 -5.17 -13.41
CA THR A 147 14.89 -5.20 -13.12
C THR A 147 15.26 -4.62 -11.75
N GLU A 148 14.26 -4.14 -11.00
CA GLU A 148 14.40 -3.49 -9.68
C GLU A 148 15.36 -2.29 -9.68
N ASP A 149 15.57 -1.66 -10.83
CA ASP A 149 16.40 -0.46 -11.01
C ASP A 149 15.63 0.84 -10.79
N PHE A 150 14.31 0.77 -10.68
CA PHE A 150 13.43 1.87 -10.26
C PHE A 150 12.37 1.37 -9.28
N VAL A 151 12.03 2.23 -8.33
CA VAL A 151 10.90 2.08 -7.42
C VAL A 151 9.89 3.19 -7.68
N TYR A 152 8.62 2.81 -7.84
CA TYR A 152 7.47 3.68 -7.85
C TYR A 152 6.84 3.64 -6.47
N PHE A 153 6.35 4.76 -5.98
CA PHE A 153 5.65 4.86 -4.70
C PHE A 153 4.70 6.07 -4.71
N HIS A 154 3.70 6.06 -3.87
CA HIS A 154 2.87 7.24 -3.70
C HIS A 154 3.35 8.09 -2.50
N SER A 155 3.05 9.37 -2.53
CA SER A 155 3.49 10.32 -1.52
C SER A 155 2.50 11.45 -1.31
N THR A 156 2.49 11.99 -0.08
CA THR A 156 1.73 13.20 0.31
C THR A 156 2.56 14.47 0.24
N ARG A 157 3.64 14.53 -0.53
CA ARG A 157 4.56 15.67 -0.61
C ARG A 157 3.87 16.96 -1.04
N ALA A 158 4.48 18.08 -0.61
CA ALA A 158 3.97 19.43 -0.94
C ALA A 158 4.06 19.77 -2.43
N GLU A 159 4.83 19.03 -3.22
CA GLU A 159 4.95 19.16 -4.67
C GLU A 159 3.83 18.49 -5.46
N ASN A 160 2.91 17.78 -4.78
CA ASN A 160 1.79 17.10 -5.43
C ASN A 160 0.89 18.07 -6.18
N LEU A 161 0.36 17.57 -7.31
CA LEU A 161 -0.65 18.29 -8.09
C LEU A 161 -1.91 18.45 -7.26
N GLY A 162 -2.49 19.46 -7.00
CA GLY A 162 -3.68 19.62 -6.13
C GLY A 162 -3.36 19.83 -4.65
N TYR A 163 -2.08 19.89 -4.27
CA TYR A 163 -1.69 20.19 -2.91
C TYR A 163 -2.33 21.50 -2.41
N GLN A 164 -2.95 21.47 -1.22
CA GLN A 164 -3.51 22.63 -0.53
C GLN A 164 -2.81 22.80 0.82
N ALA A 165 -2.25 23.99 1.05
CA ALA A 165 -1.50 24.27 2.27
C ALA A 165 -2.40 24.54 3.51
N ASP A 166 -3.73 24.65 3.36
CA ASP A 166 -4.66 24.98 4.44
C ASP A 166 -6.06 24.35 4.18
N PRO A 167 -6.48 23.37 4.97
CA PRO A 167 -5.72 22.66 5.99
C PRO A 167 -4.55 21.89 5.37
N PRO A 168 -3.41 21.80 6.10
CA PRO A 168 -2.21 21.17 5.54
C PRO A 168 -2.38 19.66 5.56
N LEU A 169 -3.24 19.10 4.77
CA LEU A 169 -3.31 17.69 4.56
C LEU A 169 -4.23 17.31 3.47
N ASN A 170 -3.57 16.74 2.58
CA ASN A 170 -4.13 16.18 1.42
C ASN A 170 -4.35 14.70 1.61
N ASP A 171 -5.59 14.31 1.39
CA ASP A 171 -5.88 12.99 0.88
C ASP A 171 -5.37 12.85 -0.58
N TYR A 172 -4.53 13.82 -1.03
CA TYR A 172 -3.99 13.85 -2.40
C TYR A 172 -2.64 13.15 -2.41
N LEU A 173 -2.66 11.97 -2.97
CA LEU A 173 -1.46 11.21 -3.28
C LEU A 173 -1.05 11.51 -4.72
N ASP A 174 0.23 11.63 -4.96
CA ASP A 174 0.83 11.55 -6.29
C ASP A 174 1.81 10.39 -6.33
N ILE A 175 1.98 9.81 -7.52
CA ILE A 175 2.95 8.73 -7.75
C ILE A 175 4.29 9.34 -8.13
N TYR A 176 5.33 8.85 -7.47
CA TYR A 176 6.72 9.22 -7.66
C TYR A 176 7.54 8.04 -8.16
N VAL A 177 8.68 8.32 -8.75
CA VAL A 177 9.67 7.33 -9.17
C VAL A 177 11.06 7.73 -8.72
N ALA A 178 11.83 6.76 -8.22
CA ALA A 178 13.23 6.93 -7.90
C ALA A 178 14.07 5.81 -8.51
N ALA A 179 15.26 6.14 -9.00
CA ALA A 179 16.23 5.12 -9.38
C ALA A 179 16.76 4.39 -8.14
N VAL A 180 16.94 3.08 -8.25
CA VAL A 180 17.52 2.24 -7.19
C VAL A 180 18.95 1.87 -7.59
N VAL A 181 19.92 2.24 -6.77
CA VAL A 181 21.34 1.96 -7.00
C VAL A 181 21.92 1.28 -5.77
N ASP A 182 22.53 0.13 -5.95
CA ASP A 182 23.05 -0.70 -4.86
C ASP A 182 21.98 -1.03 -3.78
N GLY A 183 20.74 -1.21 -4.24
CA GLY A 183 19.59 -1.51 -3.39
C GLY A 183 19.00 -0.30 -2.64
N GLU A 184 19.42 0.93 -2.96
CA GLU A 184 18.99 2.15 -2.29
C GLU A 184 18.32 3.13 -3.24
N PRO A 185 17.20 3.79 -2.82
CA PRO A 185 16.53 4.76 -3.64
C PRO A 185 17.34 6.05 -3.77
N GLY A 186 17.32 6.63 -4.96
CA GLY A 186 17.81 7.98 -5.24
C GLY A 186 16.80 9.05 -4.84
N VAL A 187 17.05 10.28 -5.29
CA VAL A 187 16.07 11.37 -5.18
C VAL A 187 14.90 11.05 -6.11
N ALA A 188 13.69 11.10 -5.56
CA ALA A 188 12.49 10.80 -6.32
C ALA A 188 12.02 11.99 -7.17
N THR A 189 11.33 11.67 -8.25
CA THR A 189 10.68 12.62 -9.15
C THR A 189 9.19 12.31 -9.22
N ASN A 190 8.34 13.33 -9.09
CA ASN A 190 6.91 13.22 -9.35
C ASN A 190 6.68 12.83 -10.81
N LEU A 191 5.81 11.84 -11.09
CA LEU A 191 5.50 11.44 -12.47
C LEU A 191 4.81 12.57 -13.27
N GLY A 192 4.11 13.47 -12.56
CA GLY A 192 3.38 14.57 -13.19
C GLY A 192 2.22 14.12 -14.07
N GLU A 193 1.63 15.08 -14.78
CA GLU A 193 0.60 14.76 -15.78
C GLU A 193 1.20 13.95 -16.94
N PRO A 194 0.42 13.01 -17.51
CA PRO A 194 -1.00 12.75 -17.25
C PRO A 194 -1.29 11.73 -16.15
N VAL A 195 -0.27 11.07 -15.59
CA VAL A 195 -0.46 10.03 -14.55
C VAL A 195 -1.06 10.64 -13.30
N ASN A 196 -0.39 11.63 -12.74
CA ASN A 196 -0.87 12.40 -11.60
C ASN A 196 -1.78 13.54 -12.04
N SER A 197 -2.71 13.93 -11.18
CA SER A 197 -3.69 14.98 -11.42
C SER A 197 -3.95 15.80 -10.15
N VAL A 198 -4.94 16.67 -10.17
CA VAL A 198 -5.38 17.41 -8.97
C VAL A 198 -6.29 16.57 -8.04
N TYR A 199 -6.45 15.29 -8.34
CA TYR A 199 -7.24 14.32 -7.60
C TYR A 199 -6.30 13.38 -6.83
N LEU A 200 -6.86 12.41 -6.09
CA LEU A 200 -6.08 11.34 -5.53
C LEU A 200 -5.53 10.44 -6.66
N ASP A 201 -4.21 10.25 -6.70
CA ASP A 201 -3.55 9.36 -7.64
C ASP A 201 -2.49 8.54 -6.90
N GLY A 202 -2.81 7.29 -6.58
CA GLY A 202 -1.93 6.46 -5.74
C GLY A 202 -2.32 5.00 -5.75
N GLU A 203 -2.04 4.28 -4.65
CA GLU A 203 -2.42 2.88 -4.45
C GLU A 203 -2.19 2.02 -5.70
N HIS A 204 -1.03 2.18 -6.31
CA HIS A 204 -0.70 1.73 -7.65
C HIS A 204 0.04 0.38 -7.65
N ALA A 205 0.14 -0.23 -8.81
CA ALA A 205 1.08 -1.30 -9.11
C ALA A 205 1.63 -1.14 -10.53
N LEU A 206 2.95 -1.26 -10.66
CA LEU A 206 3.58 -1.44 -11.95
C LEU A 206 3.41 -2.90 -12.38
N HIS A 207 2.78 -3.09 -13.54
CA HIS A 207 2.60 -4.43 -14.09
C HIS A 207 3.96 -5.12 -14.35
N PRO A 208 4.03 -6.46 -14.26
CA PRO A 208 5.28 -7.20 -14.49
C PRO A 208 5.99 -6.97 -15.82
N ASP A 209 5.34 -6.42 -16.84
CA ASP A 209 5.99 -6.03 -18.10
C ASP A 209 6.79 -4.71 -18.01
N GLY A 210 6.57 -3.91 -16.96
CA GLY A 210 7.20 -2.61 -16.79
C GLY A 210 6.65 -1.47 -17.66
N GLU A 211 5.59 -1.74 -18.44
CA GLU A 211 4.99 -0.81 -19.40
C GLU A 211 3.57 -0.37 -19.07
N ARG A 212 2.92 -1.03 -18.09
CA ARG A 212 1.57 -0.75 -17.64
C ARG A 212 1.57 -0.36 -16.17
N LEU A 213 1.01 0.79 -15.85
CA LEU A 213 0.82 1.28 -14.49
C LEU A 213 -0.67 1.31 -14.16
N PHE A 214 -1.07 0.47 -13.23
CA PHE A 214 -2.41 0.49 -12.67
C PHE A 214 -2.40 1.40 -11.44
N LEU A 215 -3.33 2.33 -11.35
CA LEU A 215 -3.42 3.28 -10.24
C LEU A 215 -4.86 3.47 -9.79
N ALA A 216 -5.04 3.77 -8.53
CA ALA A 216 -6.32 4.16 -7.97
C ALA A 216 -6.46 5.68 -8.04
N SER A 217 -7.62 6.16 -8.48
CA SER A 217 -7.90 7.59 -8.58
C SER A 217 -9.40 7.88 -8.44
N ASP A 218 -9.73 9.00 -7.79
CA ASP A 218 -11.09 9.55 -7.72
C ASP A 218 -11.35 10.63 -8.78
N ARG A 219 -10.50 10.65 -9.84
CA ARG A 219 -10.66 11.57 -10.97
C ARG A 219 -12.01 11.39 -11.68
N PRO A 220 -12.56 12.48 -12.27
CA PRO A 220 -13.84 12.41 -13.00
C PRO A 220 -13.83 11.40 -14.14
N GLY A 221 -14.93 10.68 -14.28
CA GLY A 221 -15.13 9.65 -15.31
C GLY A 221 -15.05 8.22 -14.77
N GLY A 222 -14.90 8.07 -13.45
CA GLY A 222 -15.03 6.80 -12.74
C GLY A 222 -16.48 6.32 -12.60
N LEU A 223 -16.65 5.15 -12.02
CA LEU A 223 -17.94 4.52 -11.75
C LEU A 223 -18.36 4.67 -10.29
N GLY A 224 -17.40 4.65 -9.37
CA GLY A 224 -17.59 4.67 -7.92
C GLY A 224 -16.94 5.84 -7.20
N GLY A 225 -16.42 5.57 -6.04
CA GLY A 225 -15.63 6.51 -5.26
C GLY A 225 -14.22 6.66 -5.82
N VAL A 226 -13.38 5.67 -5.53
CA VAL A 226 -12.05 5.50 -6.13
C VAL A 226 -12.14 4.33 -7.10
N ASP A 227 -11.60 4.48 -8.28
CA ASP A 227 -11.58 3.46 -9.33
C ASP A 227 -10.14 3.09 -9.71
N ILE A 228 -9.94 1.91 -10.29
CA ILE A 228 -8.66 1.51 -10.88
C ILE A 228 -8.60 1.99 -12.32
N TRP A 229 -7.51 2.68 -12.64
CA TRP A 229 -7.18 3.23 -13.96
C TRP A 229 -5.90 2.60 -14.49
N LEU A 230 -5.72 2.59 -15.79
CA LEU A 230 -4.54 2.07 -16.47
C LEU A 230 -3.89 3.16 -17.30
N SER A 231 -2.60 3.43 -17.04
CA SER A 231 -1.73 4.17 -17.93
C SER A 231 -0.71 3.21 -18.57
N THR A 232 -0.39 3.44 -19.83
CA THR A 232 0.58 2.63 -20.58
C THR A 232 1.78 3.48 -20.98
N ARG A 233 2.95 2.88 -21.02
CA ARG A 233 4.20 3.57 -21.33
C ARG A 233 4.57 3.37 -22.80
N ASP A 234 4.94 4.47 -23.48
CA ASP A 234 5.57 4.45 -24.81
C ASP A 234 6.91 5.20 -24.72
N GLY A 235 7.98 4.44 -24.68
CA GLY A 235 9.32 4.98 -24.42
C GLY A 235 9.45 5.51 -22.99
N GLU A 236 9.60 6.82 -22.84
CA GLU A 236 9.70 7.49 -21.53
C GLU A 236 8.39 8.14 -21.09
N GLU A 237 7.37 8.17 -21.94
CA GLU A 237 6.11 8.87 -21.70
C GLU A 237 4.99 7.92 -21.29
N TRP A 238 4.17 8.36 -20.31
CA TRP A 238 2.96 7.68 -19.90
C TRP A 238 1.73 8.25 -20.63
N SER A 239 0.80 7.38 -21.00
CA SER A 239 -0.48 7.79 -21.60
C SER A 239 -1.44 8.40 -20.57
N ASP A 240 -2.47 9.10 -21.04
CA ASP A 240 -3.63 9.44 -20.21
C ASP A 240 -4.20 8.16 -19.59
N PRO A 241 -4.42 8.12 -18.25
CA PRO A 241 -5.03 6.97 -17.61
C PRO A 241 -6.45 6.71 -18.11
N VAL A 242 -6.74 5.44 -18.38
CA VAL A 242 -8.06 4.97 -18.84
C VAL A 242 -8.72 4.16 -17.72
N ASN A 243 -9.97 4.50 -17.37
CA ASN A 243 -10.74 3.75 -16.39
C ASN A 243 -10.94 2.30 -16.86
N LEU A 244 -10.68 1.31 -16.01
CA LEU A 244 -10.86 -0.10 -16.37
C LEU A 244 -12.34 -0.48 -16.61
N GLY A 245 -13.26 0.27 -16.03
CA GLY A 245 -14.69 -0.01 -16.13
C GLY A 245 -15.11 -1.32 -15.46
N ALA A 246 -16.36 -1.69 -15.65
CA ALA A 246 -16.86 -2.97 -15.18
C ALA A 246 -16.25 -4.15 -15.99
N PRO A 247 -15.98 -5.31 -15.35
CA PRO A 247 -16.43 -5.68 -14.00
C PRO A 247 -15.42 -5.31 -12.88
N ILE A 248 -14.25 -4.75 -13.23
CA ILE A 248 -13.24 -4.38 -12.23
C ILE A 248 -13.78 -3.28 -11.33
N ASN A 249 -14.11 -2.13 -11.90
CA ASN A 249 -14.68 -1.00 -11.17
C ASN A 249 -16.20 -1.15 -11.02
N SER A 250 -16.73 -0.65 -9.91
CA SER A 250 -18.13 -0.73 -9.52
C SER A 250 -18.65 0.64 -9.03
N GLU A 251 -19.85 0.71 -8.46
CA GLU A 251 -20.36 1.90 -7.78
C GLU A 251 -19.71 2.16 -6.40
N HIS A 252 -18.80 1.28 -5.99
CA HIS A 252 -18.07 1.34 -4.73
C HIS A 252 -16.66 1.92 -4.94
N SER A 253 -15.69 1.45 -4.18
CA SER A 253 -14.28 1.84 -4.35
C SER A 253 -13.43 0.61 -4.63
N GLU A 254 -12.56 0.74 -5.61
CA GLU A 254 -11.57 -0.24 -6.01
C GLU A 254 -10.18 0.39 -6.03
N ALA A 255 -9.20 -0.31 -5.41
CA ALA A 255 -7.84 0.19 -5.27
C ALA A 255 -6.82 -0.95 -5.10
N GLN A 256 -5.57 -0.60 -4.91
CA GLN A 256 -4.49 -1.50 -4.48
C GLN A 256 -4.31 -2.72 -5.39
N PRO A 257 -4.14 -2.52 -6.71
CA PRO A 257 -3.86 -3.63 -7.61
C PRO A 257 -2.53 -4.31 -7.26
N GLY A 258 -2.44 -5.62 -7.53
CA GLY A 258 -1.23 -6.42 -7.35
C GLY A 258 -1.18 -7.56 -8.36
N PHE A 259 0.02 -7.96 -8.78
CA PHE A 259 0.25 -8.98 -9.80
C PHE A 259 1.38 -9.92 -9.41
N ALA A 260 1.29 -11.19 -9.80
CA ALA A 260 2.41 -12.11 -9.82
C ALA A 260 3.14 -12.00 -11.19
N ALA A 261 4.48 -12.05 -11.19
CA ALA A 261 5.23 -11.89 -12.44
C ALA A 261 5.01 -13.03 -13.45
N ASP A 262 4.81 -14.25 -12.96
CA ASP A 262 4.59 -15.44 -13.79
C ASP A 262 3.10 -15.68 -14.12
N ASP A 263 2.18 -14.88 -13.51
CA ASP A 263 0.75 -14.85 -13.82
C ASP A 263 0.28 -13.39 -13.99
N PRO A 264 0.82 -12.67 -14.99
CA PRO A 264 0.61 -11.23 -15.15
C PRO A 264 -0.80 -10.86 -15.61
N ASP A 265 -1.57 -11.82 -16.11
CA ASP A 265 -2.93 -11.61 -16.55
C ASP A 265 -3.96 -11.69 -15.39
N THR A 266 -3.54 -12.12 -14.20
CA THR A 266 -4.38 -12.14 -13.01
C THR A 266 -4.06 -10.96 -12.10
N MET A 267 -5.00 -10.03 -11.95
CA MET A 267 -4.93 -8.92 -11.01
C MET A 267 -5.62 -9.28 -9.71
N TYR A 268 -4.92 -9.08 -8.59
CA TYR A 268 -5.52 -8.99 -7.27
C TYR A 268 -5.76 -7.51 -6.95
N PHE A 269 -6.85 -7.18 -6.31
CA PHE A 269 -7.18 -5.80 -5.97
C PHE A 269 -8.13 -5.73 -4.79
N VAL A 270 -8.26 -4.58 -4.19
CA VAL A 270 -9.15 -4.35 -3.05
C VAL A 270 -10.44 -3.69 -3.51
N SER A 271 -11.56 -4.15 -2.97
CA SER A 271 -12.87 -3.53 -3.15
C SER A 271 -13.72 -3.66 -1.90
N ASN A 272 -14.62 -2.70 -1.69
CA ASN A 272 -15.65 -2.76 -0.64
C ASN A 272 -17.06 -3.00 -1.21
N ARG A 273 -17.16 -3.59 -2.42
CA ARG A 273 -18.42 -3.84 -3.14
C ARG A 273 -19.39 -4.75 -2.41
N ASP A 274 -18.89 -5.68 -1.59
CA ASP A 274 -19.70 -6.68 -0.88
C ASP A 274 -19.60 -6.54 0.66
N GLY A 275 -19.11 -5.40 1.17
CA GLY A 275 -19.01 -5.17 2.61
C GLY A 275 -17.72 -4.52 3.06
N PRO A 276 -16.97 -5.11 4.02
CA PRO A 276 -15.66 -4.59 4.41
C PRO A 276 -14.68 -4.69 3.25
N SER A 277 -13.61 -3.88 3.28
CA SER A 277 -12.54 -3.99 2.30
C SER A 277 -12.04 -5.43 2.23
N SER A 278 -11.98 -5.96 1.02
CA SER A 278 -11.70 -7.36 0.73
C SER A 278 -10.81 -7.46 -0.50
N ILE A 279 -9.97 -8.48 -0.57
CA ILE A 279 -9.13 -8.76 -1.72
C ILE A 279 -9.92 -9.61 -2.71
N TYR A 280 -9.99 -9.14 -3.94
CA TYR A 280 -10.58 -9.83 -5.08
C TYR A 280 -9.51 -10.19 -6.09
N ARG A 281 -9.79 -11.17 -6.96
CA ARG A 281 -8.99 -11.45 -8.15
C ARG A 281 -9.85 -11.45 -9.40
N SER A 282 -9.26 -11.02 -10.50
CA SER A 282 -9.85 -11.09 -11.84
C SER A 282 -8.77 -11.37 -12.87
N THR A 283 -9.09 -12.16 -13.89
CA THR A 283 -8.15 -12.55 -14.94
C THR A 283 -8.55 -11.90 -16.27
N PHE A 284 -7.56 -11.34 -16.97
CA PHE A 284 -7.70 -10.74 -18.28
C PHE A 284 -7.49 -11.78 -19.39
N ASP A 285 -8.46 -12.00 -20.26
CA ASP A 285 -8.38 -13.00 -21.35
C ASP A 285 -7.75 -12.46 -22.65
N GLY A 286 -7.20 -11.25 -22.60
CA GLY A 286 -6.66 -10.51 -23.74
C GLY A 286 -7.67 -9.55 -24.37
N GLN A 287 -8.93 -9.56 -23.92
CA GLN A 287 -9.99 -8.66 -24.39
C GLN A 287 -10.80 -8.05 -23.25
N ARG A 288 -11.02 -8.80 -22.18
CA ARG A 288 -11.86 -8.38 -21.05
C ARG A 288 -11.39 -9.04 -19.75
N TRP A 289 -11.70 -8.40 -18.67
CA TRP A 289 -11.55 -8.95 -17.32
C TRP A 289 -12.71 -9.90 -16.99
N SER A 290 -12.42 -10.96 -16.24
CA SER A 290 -13.44 -11.85 -15.66
C SER A 290 -14.22 -11.14 -14.55
N GLU A 291 -15.38 -11.67 -14.17
CA GLU A 291 -16.05 -11.23 -12.93
C GLU A 291 -15.12 -11.45 -11.74
N PRO A 292 -14.95 -10.44 -10.85
CA PRO A 292 -14.09 -10.55 -9.70
C PRO A 292 -14.56 -11.61 -8.71
N GLU A 293 -13.61 -12.42 -8.25
CA GLU A 293 -13.80 -13.42 -7.19
C GLU A 293 -13.20 -12.90 -5.89
N MET A 294 -13.95 -12.92 -4.80
CA MET A 294 -13.46 -12.57 -3.47
C MET A 294 -12.51 -13.66 -2.94
N VAL A 295 -11.27 -13.28 -2.61
CA VAL A 295 -10.22 -14.18 -2.14
C VAL A 295 -10.09 -14.14 -0.62
N VAL A 296 -9.94 -12.94 -0.06
CA VAL A 296 -9.81 -12.71 1.39
C VAL A 296 -10.71 -11.55 1.79
N THR A 297 -11.38 -11.68 2.93
CA THR A 297 -12.25 -10.62 3.49
C THR A 297 -11.89 -10.32 4.95
N GLY A 298 -12.39 -9.20 5.49
CA GLY A 298 -12.22 -8.83 6.90
C GLY A 298 -11.37 -7.59 7.12
N TYR A 299 -11.59 -6.50 6.40
CA TYR A 299 -10.76 -5.28 6.43
C TYR A 299 -9.32 -5.55 6.03
N VAL A 300 -9.15 -6.13 4.86
CA VAL A 300 -7.85 -6.47 4.27
C VAL A 300 -7.53 -5.59 3.08
N GLY A 301 -6.23 -5.41 2.82
CA GLY A 301 -5.73 -4.63 1.71
C GLY A 301 -4.31 -4.99 1.31
N GLU A 302 -3.76 -4.26 0.35
CA GLU A 302 -2.36 -4.31 -0.06
C GLU A 302 -1.89 -5.70 -0.54
N PRO A 303 -2.60 -6.38 -1.46
CA PRO A 303 -2.13 -7.68 -1.95
C PRO A 303 -0.80 -7.51 -2.70
N SER A 304 0.22 -8.23 -2.25
CA SER A 304 1.54 -8.28 -2.88
C SER A 304 2.00 -9.72 -3.03
N LEU A 305 2.42 -10.11 -4.23
CA LEU A 305 2.68 -11.50 -4.61
C LEU A 305 4.15 -11.71 -5.01
N VAL A 306 4.70 -12.86 -4.61
CA VAL A 306 5.96 -13.33 -5.18
C VAL A 306 5.79 -13.67 -6.67
N ALA A 307 6.90 -13.75 -7.41
CA ALA A 307 6.87 -13.89 -8.87
C ALA A 307 6.03 -15.07 -9.37
N ASP A 308 6.15 -16.24 -8.74
CA ASP A 308 5.44 -17.47 -9.13
C ASP A 308 3.99 -17.55 -8.60
N GLY A 309 3.53 -16.52 -7.88
CA GLY A 309 2.20 -16.47 -7.30
C GLY A 309 1.94 -17.49 -6.19
N SER A 310 2.98 -18.14 -5.67
CA SER A 310 2.84 -19.15 -4.61
C SER A 310 2.55 -18.54 -3.23
N LEU A 311 2.90 -17.26 -3.02
CA LEU A 311 2.69 -16.53 -1.79
C LEU A 311 2.05 -15.19 -2.09
N MET A 312 1.08 -14.81 -1.26
CA MET A 312 0.52 -13.46 -1.23
C MET A 312 0.63 -12.90 0.18
N TYR A 313 1.26 -11.74 0.31
CA TYR A 313 1.29 -10.93 1.52
C TYR A 313 0.21 -9.86 1.43
N PHE A 314 -0.36 -9.49 2.56
CA PHE A 314 -1.40 -8.46 2.63
C PHE A 314 -1.50 -7.87 4.04
N VAL A 315 -2.14 -6.72 4.15
CA VAL A 315 -2.41 -6.06 5.41
C VAL A 315 -3.81 -6.42 5.90
N HIS A 316 -3.93 -6.73 7.18
CA HIS A 316 -5.21 -6.82 7.89
C HIS A 316 -5.30 -5.68 8.90
N VAL A 317 -6.39 -4.94 8.85
CA VAL A 317 -6.64 -3.77 9.66
C VAL A 317 -7.62 -4.08 10.76
N LEU A 318 -7.26 -3.74 12.00
CA LEU A 318 -8.11 -3.91 13.17
C LEU A 318 -9.03 -2.72 13.33
N VAL A 319 -10.33 -2.96 13.21
CA VAL A 319 -11.39 -1.94 13.23
C VAL A 319 -12.49 -2.32 14.22
N ASP A 320 -13.00 -1.36 14.97
CA ASP A 320 -14.21 -1.50 15.79
C ASP A 320 -15.19 -0.34 15.59
N ASP A 321 -16.20 -0.22 16.47
CA ASP A 321 -17.23 0.84 16.42
C ASP A 321 -16.66 2.26 16.55
N GLN A 322 -15.45 2.40 17.06
CA GLN A 322 -14.87 3.68 17.40
C GLN A 322 -13.86 4.13 16.34
N ASP A 323 -12.98 3.20 15.90
CA ASP A 323 -11.81 3.57 15.12
C ASP A 323 -11.08 2.38 14.49
N VAL A 324 -10.08 2.70 13.67
CA VAL A 324 -8.95 1.81 13.34
C VAL A 324 -7.96 1.89 14.50
N PHE A 325 -7.56 0.73 15.01
CA PHE A 325 -6.66 0.69 16.16
C PHE A 325 -5.42 -0.21 15.96
N GLY A 326 -5.22 -0.72 14.78
CA GLY A 326 -4.03 -1.50 14.44
C GLY A 326 -4.05 -2.06 13.03
N SER A 327 -2.89 -2.51 12.58
CA SER A 327 -2.73 -3.28 11.34
C SER A 327 -1.57 -4.25 11.46
N TYR A 328 -1.71 -5.42 10.83
CA TYR A 328 -0.70 -6.45 10.79
C TYR A 328 -0.55 -7.00 9.38
N ILE A 329 0.66 -7.42 9.05
CA ILE A 329 0.93 -8.11 7.79
C ILE A 329 0.69 -9.61 7.99
N TYR A 330 -0.08 -10.18 7.05
CA TYR A 330 -0.36 -11.61 6.93
C TYR A 330 0.16 -12.13 5.61
N TYR A 331 0.29 -13.45 5.51
CA TYR A 331 0.49 -14.14 4.25
C TYR A 331 -0.39 -15.36 4.12
N VAL A 332 -0.60 -15.78 2.88
CA VAL A 332 -1.24 -17.03 2.49
C VAL A 332 -0.39 -17.73 1.45
N GLU A 333 -0.43 -19.07 1.46
CA GLU A 333 0.27 -19.92 0.52
C GLU A 333 -0.73 -20.53 -0.47
N ARG A 334 -0.39 -20.53 -1.76
CA ARG A 334 -1.21 -21.17 -2.77
C ARG A 334 -1.20 -22.69 -2.57
N GLN A 335 -2.38 -23.28 -2.61
CA GLN A 335 -2.57 -24.73 -2.47
C GLN A 335 -2.69 -25.35 -3.85
N ASP A 336 -2.12 -26.60 -4.01
CA ASP A 336 -2.18 -27.38 -5.26
C ASP A 336 -3.60 -27.90 -5.57
#